data_00656eb2c43d1fb6fe48437e635481f3
#
_entry.id   00656eb2c43d1fb6fe48437e635481f3
#
_cell.length_a   1.000
_cell.length_b   1.000
_cell.length_c   1.000
_cell.angle_alpha   90.00
_cell.angle_beta   90.00
_cell.angle_gamma   90.00
#
_symmetry.space_group_name_H-M   'P 1'
#
loop_
_entity.id
_entity.type
_entity.pdbx_description
1 polymer ?
#
loop_
_entity_poly.entity_id
_entity_poly.type
_entity_poly.pdbx_seq_one_letter_code
_entity_poly.pdbx_strand_id
1 'polypeptide(L)'
;MKRQRPYILMACLTFLWSAPALAQSDSRFELGGQVTSATSSQFDDTDIGAGARFSWNPIGLLGLESEINFYPNDFPDRGPFSRARVEGLFGATVGLRVGPVRPFAKAHSGFLVVERASRPFACILIFPPPLSCQLGAGRTLPAFDIGGGLELFPSARTFVRLDIGDRVLKYPGTVLDNKGVVRSDAFLSHDFRFAAGAGLRF
;
A
#
# COMPACT_ATOMS: atom_id res chain seq x y z
N MET A 1 10.71 5.64 49.93
CA MET A 1 10.67 5.42 48.46
C MET A 1 9.65 6.38 47.88
N LYS A 2 10.07 7.47 47.20
CA LYS A 2 9.22 8.59 46.74
C LYS A 2 8.65 8.26 45.32
N ARG A 3 7.31 8.18 45.23
CA ARG A 3 6.56 8.12 43.98
C ARG A 3 6.68 9.45 43.18
N GLN A 4 7.51 9.47 42.15
CA GLN A 4 7.50 10.58 41.16
C GLN A 4 7.20 10.00 39.77
N ARG A 5 5.95 9.67 39.46
CA ARG A 5 5.59 9.19 38.12
C ARG A 5 4.37 9.77 37.42
N PRO A 6 3.62 10.80 37.90
CA PRO A 6 2.54 11.34 37.06
C PRO A 6 2.89 12.59 36.26
N TYR A 7 3.98 13.27 36.52
CA TYR A 7 4.24 14.60 35.89
C TYR A 7 4.88 14.54 34.51
N ILE A 8 5.52 13.41 34.13
CA ILE A 8 6.16 13.24 32.82
C ILE A 8 5.11 13.01 31.71
N LEU A 9 4.04 12.32 32.00
CA LEU A 9 2.95 12.08 31.03
C LEU A 9 2.13 13.34 30.75
N MET A 10 1.99 14.24 31.72
CA MET A 10 1.24 15.48 31.56
C MET A 10 2.03 16.56 30.79
N ALA A 11 3.36 16.54 30.85
CA ALA A 11 4.22 17.46 30.11
C ALA A 11 4.27 17.12 28.59
N CYS A 12 4.09 15.86 28.20
CA CYS A 12 4.02 15.47 26.78
C CYS A 12 2.70 15.88 26.10
N LEU A 13 1.60 15.95 26.85
CA LEU A 13 0.30 16.34 26.27
C LEU A 13 0.19 17.86 26.04
N THR A 14 0.90 18.68 26.79
CA THR A 14 0.83 20.16 26.66
C THR A 14 1.68 20.69 25.50
N PHE A 15 2.67 19.92 25.02
CA PHE A 15 3.50 20.30 23.87
C PHE A 15 2.77 20.15 22.51
N LEU A 16 1.68 19.40 22.46
CA LEU A 16 0.91 19.20 21.24
C LEU A 16 -0.07 20.35 20.91
N TRP A 17 -0.31 21.29 21.83
CA TRP A 17 -1.31 22.36 21.64
C TRP A 17 -0.73 23.74 21.31
N SER A 18 0.57 23.89 21.26
CA SER A 18 1.21 25.15 20.89
C SER A 18 1.81 25.15 19.49
N ALA A 19 1.30 24.32 18.56
CA ALA A 19 1.62 24.46 17.15
C ALA A 19 1.06 25.81 16.68
N PRO A 20 1.90 26.78 16.27
CA PRO A 20 1.42 28.05 15.71
C PRO A 20 0.54 27.66 14.50
N ALA A 21 -0.57 28.35 14.32
CA ALA A 21 -1.37 28.32 13.09
C ALA A 21 -0.46 28.88 11.98
N LEU A 22 0.46 28.05 11.50
CA LEU A 22 1.32 28.35 10.37
C LEU A 22 0.41 28.52 9.18
N ALA A 23 0.51 29.68 8.55
CA ALA A 23 -0.16 30.05 7.33
C ALA A 23 -0.26 28.82 6.41
N GLN A 24 -1.47 28.47 6.01
CA GLN A 24 -1.74 27.44 5.01
C GLN A 24 -0.98 27.85 3.74
N SER A 25 0.24 27.32 3.57
CA SER A 25 0.85 27.36 2.26
C SER A 25 0.00 26.48 1.37
N ASP A 26 -0.50 27.02 0.26
CA ASP A 26 -1.23 26.30 -0.79
C ASP A 26 -0.32 25.32 -1.53
N SER A 27 0.42 24.49 -0.81
CA SER A 27 1.24 23.43 -1.39
C SER A 27 0.32 22.44 -2.07
N ARG A 28 0.35 22.45 -3.40
CA ARG A 28 -0.52 21.61 -4.22
C ARG A 28 0.10 20.28 -4.58
N PHE A 29 1.40 20.16 -4.45
CA PHE A 29 2.14 18.96 -4.80
C PHE A 29 2.78 18.34 -3.57
N GLU A 30 2.77 17.01 -3.52
CA GLU A 30 3.42 16.24 -2.47
C GLU A 30 4.22 15.11 -3.11
N LEU A 31 5.44 14.91 -2.63
CA LEU A 31 6.32 13.82 -3.03
C LEU A 31 6.84 13.13 -1.78
N GLY A 32 6.68 11.83 -1.70
CA GLY A 32 7.09 11.07 -0.53
C GLY A 32 7.58 9.66 -0.85
N GLY A 33 8.29 9.09 0.12
CA GLY A 33 8.62 7.68 0.18
C GLY A 33 7.72 6.96 1.17
N GLN A 34 7.54 5.66 0.95
CA GLN A 34 6.72 4.81 1.82
C GLN A 34 7.27 3.40 1.95
N VAL A 35 6.96 2.78 3.08
CA VAL A 35 7.04 1.33 3.28
C VAL A 35 5.62 0.80 3.23
N THR A 36 5.40 -0.28 2.51
CA THR A 36 4.09 -0.90 2.35
C THR A 36 4.16 -2.37 2.69
N SER A 37 3.08 -2.91 3.23
CA SER A 37 2.88 -4.34 3.41
C SER A 37 1.54 -4.75 2.83
N ALA A 38 1.48 -5.95 2.25
CA ALA A 38 0.26 -6.51 1.70
C ALA A 38 0.15 -7.98 2.11
N THR A 39 -0.87 -8.30 2.88
CA THR A 39 -1.17 -9.67 3.31
C THR A 39 -2.16 -10.29 2.33
N SER A 40 -1.72 -11.32 1.61
CA SER A 40 -2.51 -11.97 0.58
C SER A 40 -3.47 -12.99 1.15
N SER A 41 -4.73 -12.89 0.81
CA SER A 41 -5.75 -13.91 1.17
C SER A 41 -5.61 -15.21 0.37
N GLN A 42 -4.85 -15.22 -0.73
CA GLN A 42 -4.60 -16.42 -1.54
C GLN A 42 -3.44 -17.25 -0.99
N PHE A 43 -2.42 -16.57 -0.46
CA PHE A 43 -1.17 -17.22 -0.06
C PHE A 43 -1.00 -17.28 1.47
N ASP A 44 -1.88 -16.60 2.23
CA ASP A 44 -1.80 -16.45 3.70
C ASP A 44 -0.41 -15.98 4.15
N ASP A 45 0.18 -15.07 3.36
CA ASP A 45 1.53 -14.57 3.53
C ASP A 45 1.56 -13.05 3.34
N THR A 46 2.55 -12.38 3.97
CA THR A 46 2.68 -10.92 3.97
C THR A 46 3.92 -10.51 3.20
N ASP A 47 3.70 -9.69 2.19
CA ASP A 47 4.75 -9.08 1.40
C ASP A 47 5.08 -7.68 1.91
N ILE A 48 6.37 -7.36 2.01
CA ILE A 48 6.85 -6.05 2.45
C ILE A 48 7.62 -5.41 1.30
N GLY A 49 7.28 -4.16 1.02
CA GLY A 49 7.88 -3.38 -0.05
C GLY A 49 8.18 -1.94 0.35
N ALA A 50 8.86 -1.25 -0.54
CA ALA A 50 9.10 0.19 -0.44
C ALA A 50 8.67 0.86 -1.74
N GLY A 51 8.28 2.12 -1.66
CA GLY A 51 7.79 2.84 -2.80
C GLY A 51 7.91 4.34 -2.71
N ALA A 52 7.46 4.98 -3.78
CA ALA A 52 7.34 6.42 -3.88
C ALA A 52 5.89 6.79 -4.23
N ARG A 53 5.51 7.98 -3.80
CA ARG A 53 4.19 8.55 -4.03
C ARG A 53 4.33 9.98 -4.49
N PHE A 54 3.50 10.33 -5.45
CA PHE A 54 3.30 11.70 -5.90
C PHE A 54 1.81 12.04 -5.81
N SER A 55 1.48 13.18 -5.22
CA SER A 55 0.10 13.65 -5.11
C SER A 55 0.00 15.08 -5.62
N TRP A 56 -1.09 15.33 -6.34
CA TRP A 56 -1.51 16.66 -6.75
C TRP A 56 -2.87 16.98 -6.12
N ASN A 57 -2.92 18.01 -5.31
CA ASN A 57 -4.10 18.45 -4.58
C ASN A 57 -4.65 19.74 -5.21
N PRO A 58 -5.45 19.68 -6.29
CA PRO A 58 -5.99 20.86 -6.97
C PRO A 58 -6.89 21.72 -6.07
N ILE A 59 -7.58 21.05 -5.16
CA ILE A 59 -8.40 21.67 -4.10
C ILE A 59 -8.16 20.96 -2.79
N GLY A 60 -8.32 21.63 -1.67
CA GLY A 60 -8.00 21.07 -0.34
C GLY A 60 -8.72 19.77 0.04
N LEU A 61 -9.84 19.46 -0.63
CA LEU A 61 -10.64 18.25 -0.41
C LEU A 61 -10.22 17.08 -1.30
N LEU A 62 -9.81 17.34 -2.54
CA LEU A 62 -9.56 16.32 -3.57
C LEU A 62 -8.07 16.30 -3.94
N GLY A 63 -7.48 15.12 -3.95
CA GLY A 63 -6.15 14.83 -4.48
C GLY A 63 -6.19 13.80 -5.60
N LEU A 64 -5.30 13.94 -6.56
CA LEU A 64 -4.94 12.90 -7.52
C LEU A 64 -3.58 12.35 -7.11
N GLU A 65 -3.47 11.04 -7.12
CA GLU A 65 -2.30 10.37 -6.54
C GLU A 65 -1.79 9.27 -7.46
N SER A 66 -0.47 9.15 -7.54
CA SER A 66 0.22 8.03 -8.18
C SER A 66 1.22 7.41 -7.22
N GLU A 67 1.26 6.10 -7.19
CA GLU A 67 2.18 5.32 -6.37
C GLU A 67 2.91 4.31 -7.22
N ILE A 68 4.18 4.10 -6.90
CA ILE A 68 4.96 2.97 -7.39
C ILE A 68 5.59 2.27 -6.19
N ASN A 69 5.36 0.96 -6.08
CA ASN A 69 5.87 0.14 -4.99
C ASN A 69 6.69 -1.03 -5.54
N PHE A 70 7.79 -1.31 -4.89
CA PHE A 70 8.66 -2.42 -5.21
C PHE A 70 8.72 -3.39 -4.03
N TYR A 71 8.42 -4.66 -4.28
CA TYR A 71 8.44 -5.74 -3.31
C TYR A 71 9.60 -6.68 -3.67
N PRO A 72 10.74 -6.57 -2.96
CA PRO A 72 11.96 -7.31 -3.30
C PRO A 72 11.94 -8.77 -2.89
N ASN A 73 11.09 -9.12 -1.92
CA ASN A 73 11.09 -10.43 -1.29
C ASN A 73 10.50 -11.51 -2.20
N ASP A 74 10.94 -12.71 -1.92
CA ASP A 74 10.35 -13.91 -2.46
C ASP A 74 8.93 -14.08 -1.90
N PHE A 75 7.93 -14.23 -2.76
CA PHE A 75 6.54 -14.38 -2.34
C PHE A 75 5.83 -15.46 -3.17
N PRO A 76 5.15 -16.39 -2.54
CA PRO A 76 5.14 -16.68 -1.10
C PRO A 76 6.49 -17.19 -0.61
N ASP A 77 6.81 -16.95 0.65
CA ASP A 77 8.12 -17.13 1.31
C ASP A 77 8.72 -18.56 1.21
N ARG A 78 7.92 -19.54 0.83
CA ARG A 78 8.33 -20.95 0.68
C ARG A 78 8.09 -21.53 -0.71
N GLY A 79 7.75 -20.67 -1.67
CA GLY A 79 7.50 -21.12 -3.04
C GLY A 79 8.79 -21.22 -3.87
N PRO A 80 8.86 -22.16 -4.82
CA PRO A 80 9.97 -22.19 -5.78
C PRO A 80 9.96 -21.01 -6.75
N PHE A 81 9.03 -20.08 -6.59
CA PHE A 81 8.66 -19.02 -7.52
C PHE A 81 8.99 -17.61 -7.04
N SER A 82 9.94 -17.52 -6.14
CA SER A 82 10.50 -16.32 -5.59
C SER A 82 10.73 -15.22 -6.64
N ARG A 83 10.02 -14.08 -6.49
CA ARG A 83 10.16 -12.97 -7.45
C ARG A 83 9.82 -11.59 -6.89
N ALA A 84 10.65 -10.66 -7.30
CA ALA A 84 10.35 -9.25 -7.16
C ALA A 84 9.05 -8.88 -7.90
N ARG A 85 8.31 -7.96 -7.34
CA ARG A 85 7.07 -7.45 -7.90
C ARG A 85 7.09 -5.94 -7.90
N VAL A 86 6.52 -5.38 -8.94
CA VAL A 86 6.34 -3.92 -9.07
C VAL A 86 4.86 -3.63 -9.17
N GLU A 87 4.38 -2.76 -8.30
CA GLU A 87 3.00 -2.29 -8.30
C GLU A 87 2.99 -0.82 -8.72
N GLY A 88 2.11 -0.48 -9.66
CA GLY A 88 1.81 0.88 -10.04
C GLY A 88 0.34 1.16 -9.82
N LEU A 89 0.01 2.18 -9.04
CA LEU A 89 -1.34 2.60 -8.71
C LEU A 89 -1.54 4.07 -9.03
N PHE A 90 -2.73 4.40 -9.53
CA PHE A 90 -3.16 5.77 -9.80
C PHE A 90 -4.63 5.93 -9.41
N GLY A 91 -4.99 7.06 -8.82
CA GLY A 91 -6.37 7.31 -8.43
C GLY A 91 -6.58 8.62 -7.71
N ALA A 92 -7.66 8.67 -6.95
CA ALA A 92 -8.08 9.86 -6.24
C ALA A 92 -8.10 9.62 -4.72
N THR A 93 -7.85 10.70 -4.00
CA THR A 93 -8.04 10.79 -2.55
C THR A 93 -9.02 11.91 -2.23
N VAL A 94 -9.88 11.67 -1.26
CA VAL A 94 -10.81 12.66 -0.73
C VAL A 94 -10.55 12.78 0.77
N GLY A 95 -10.21 13.97 1.25
CA GLY A 95 -9.88 14.18 2.65
C GLY A 95 -10.15 15.58 3.13
N LEU A 96 -10.49 15.72 4.39
CA LEU A 96 -10.75 17.01 5.02
C LEU A 96 -9.61 17.35 5.97
N ARG A 97 -8.96 18.50 5.75
CA ARG A 97 -7.91 18.97 6.63
C ARG A 97 -8.48 19.67 7.86
N VAL A 98 -8.13 19.18 9.03
CA VAL A 98 -8.50 19.74 10.33
C VAL A 98 -7.22 20.04 11.11
N GLY A 99 -6.76 21.29 11.04
CA GLY A 99 -5.49 21.69 11.63
C GLY A 99 -4.29 20.95 11.00
N PRO A 100 -3.45 20.27 11.80
CA PRO A 100 -2.29 19.54 11.31
C PRO A 100 -2.62 18.12 10.79
N VAL A 101 -3.89 17.71 10.82
CA VAL A 101 -4.33 16.35 10.48
C VAL A 101 -5.28 16.39 9.29
N ARG A 102 -5.14 15.42 8.38
CA ARG A 102 -6.06 15.20 7.26
C ARG A 102 -6.45 13.72 7.21
N PRO A 103 -7.61 13.31 7.79
CA PRO A 103 -8.21 12.04 7.43
C PRO A 103 -8.62 12.04 5.96
N PHE A 104 -8.44 10.91 5.29
CA PHE A 104 -8.79 10.77 3.89
C PHE A 104 -9.29 9.37 3.57
N ALA A 105 -10.07 9.27 2.51
CA ALA A 105 -10.39 8.03 1.80
C ALA A 105 -9.67 8.04 0.45
N LYS A 106 -9.34 6.85 -0.07
CA LYS A 106 -8.67 6.68 -1.37
C LYS A 106 -9.33 5.59 -2.19
N ALA A 107 -9.25 5.77 -3.51
CA ALA A 107 -9.60 4.74 -4.49
C ALA A 107 -8.60 4.83 -5.65
N HIS A 108 -7.82 3.78 -5.82
CA HIS A 108 -6.78 3.69 -6.85
C HIS A 108 -7.04 2.47 -7.74
N SER A 109 -6.62 2.57 -8.99
CA SER A 109 -6.55 1.48 -9.95
C SER A 109 -5.15 1.39 -10.54
N GLY A 110 -4.76 0.20 -10.98
CA GLY A 110 -3.44 0.02 -11.55
C GLY A 110 -3.11 -1.43 -11.85
N PHE A 111 -1.88 -1.80 -11.59
CA PHE A 111 -1.37 -3.12 -11.92
C PHE A 111 -0.31 -3.58 -10.94
N LEU A 112 -0.19 -4.90 -10.83
CA LEU A 112 0.90 -5.59 -10.17
C LEU A 112 1.63 -6.45 -11.20
N VAL A 113 2.90 -6.15 -11.46
CA VAL A 113 3.77 -6.94 -12.32
C VAL A 113 4.50 -7.97 -11.46
N VAL A 114 4.31 -9.23 -11.75
CA VAL A 114 5.06 -10.34 -11.20
C VAL A 114 6.14 -10.71 -12.22
N GLU A 115 7.40 -10.61 -11.84
CA GLU A 115 8.50 -10.96 -12.72
C GLU A 115 8.54 -12.46 -13.02
N ARG A 116 9.13 -12.81 -14.17
CA ARG A 116 9.32 -14.19 -14.55
C ARG A 116 10.34 -14.88 -13.65
N ALA A 117 10.08 -16.13 -13.27
CA ALA A 117 10.99 -16.94 -12.48
C ALA A 117 12.40 -17.02 -13.13
N SER A 118 13.50 -16.63 -12.41
CA SER A 118 14.88 -16.69 -12.90
C SER A 118 15.44 -18.11 -12.87
N ARG A 119 14.85 -18.98 -12.04
CA ARG A 119 15.24 -20.39 -11.93
C ARG A 119 14.23 -21.25 -12.65
N PRO A 120 14.66 -22.29 -13.40
CA PRO A 120 13.73 -23.25 -13.95
C PRO A 120 12.98 -23.93 -12.79
N PHE A 121 11.67 -23.98 -12.89
CA PHE A 121 10.80 -24.67 -11.95
C PHE A 121 9.95 -25.69 -12.69
N ALA A 122 9.73 -26.83 -12.05
CA ALA A 122 8.86 -27.86 -12.58
C ALA A 122 7.42 -27.55 -12.18
N CYS A 123 6.57 -27.31 -13.17
CA CYS A 123 5.13 -27.32 -12.94
C CYS A 123 4.59 -28.72 -13.11
N ILE A 124 3.74 -29.15 -12.18
CA ILE A 124 2.99 -30.41 -12.33
C ILE A 124 2.06 -30.23 -13.52
N LEU A 125 2.13 -31.20 -14.47
CA LEU A 125 1.28 -31.22 -15.66
C LEU A 125 -0.13 -31.69 -15.27
N ILE A 126 -0.85 -30.88 -14.55
CA ILE A 126 -2.27 -31.07 -14.23
C ILE A 126 -3.11 -30.00 -14.94
N PHE A 127 -4.34 -30.32 -15.23
CA PHE A 127 -5.29 -29.36 -15.79
C PHE A 127 -6.48 -29.21 -14.83
N PRO A 128 -6.86 -27.97 -14.43
CA PRO A 128 -6.19 -26.72 -14.75
C PRO A 128 -4.84 -26.55 -14.01
N PRO A 129 -3.89 -25.75 -14.57
CA PRO A 129 -2.59 -25.57 -13.97
C PRO A 129 -2.70 -24.82 -12.63
N PRO A 130 -1.80 -25.06 -11.65
CA PRO A 130 -1.75 -24.29 -10.41
C PRO A 130 -1.54 -22.81 -10.66
N LEU A 131 -2.17 -21.95 -9.86
CA LEU A 131 -2.01 -20.49 -9.93
C LEU A 131 -0.55 -20.07 -9.82
N SER A 132 0.20 -20.71 -8.92
CA SER A 132 1.64 -20.48 -8.76
C SER A 132 2.42 -20.71 -10.06
N CYS A 133 2.10 -21.75 -10.83
CA CYS A 133 2.75 -22.00 -12.11
C CYS A 133 2.47 -20.89 -13.13
N GLN A 134 1.27 -20.37 -13.18
CA GLN A 134 0.93 -19.25 -14.05
C GLN A 134 1.65 -17.95 -13.65
N LEU A 135 1.75 -17.68 -12.35
CA LEU A 135 2.47 -16.52 -11.85
C LEU A 135 3.98 -16.64 -12.09
N GLY A 136 4.55 -17.83 -11.94
CA GLY A 136 5.96 -18.10 -12.21
C GLY A 136 6.39 -17.87 -13.66
N ALA A 137 5.47 -17.90 -14.61
CA ALA A 137 5.73 -17.53 -16.00
C ALA A 137 5.90 -16.02 -16.23
N GLY A 138 5.67 -15.19 -15.18
CA GLY A 138 5.65 -13.74 -15.26
C GLY A 138 4.29 -13.22 -15.76
N ARG A 139 3.68 -12.33 -15.02
CA ARG A 139 2.34 -11.84 -15.37
C ARG A 139 2.07 -10.45 -14.79
N THR A 140 1.29 -9.67 -15.52
CA THR A 140 0.71 -8.42 -15.02
C THR A 140 -0.73 -8.67 -14.61
N LEU A 141 -1.06 -8.31 -13.37
CA LEU A 141 -2.39 -8.45 -12.79
C LEU A 141 -3.01 -7.06 -12.64
N PRO A 142 -4.26 -6.85 -13.04
CA PRO A 142 -5.00 -5.66 -12.67
C PRO A 142 -5.15 -5.58 -11.14
N ALA A 143 -4.91 -4.38 -10.60
CA ALA A 143 -4.97 -4.10 -9.18
C ALA A 143 -5.91 -2.92 -8.90
N PHE A 144 -6.64 -2.99 -7.81
CA PHE A 144 -7.43 -1.91 -7.26
C PHE A 144 -7.11 -1.79 -5.78
N ASP A 145 -7.03 -0.56 -5.25
CA ASP A 145 -6.78 -0.31 -3.84
C ASP A 145 -7.81 0.69 -3.31
N ILE A 146 -8.65 0.23 -2.38
CA ILE A 146 -9.68 1.04 -1.75
C ILE A 146 -9.41 1.09 -0.25
N GLY A 147 -9.38 2.28 0.31
CA GLY A 147 -9.05 2.43 1.71
C GLY A 147 -9.07 3.87 2.17
N GLY A 148 -8.27 4.15 3.17
CA GLY A 148 -8.12 5.48 3.72
C GLY A 148 -6.97 5.54 4.72
N GLY A 149 -6.83 6.68 5.37
CA GLY A 149 -5.76 6.87 6.32
C GLY A 149 -5.73 8.25 6.93
N LEU A 150 -4.58 8.57 7.48
CA LEU A 150 -4.32 9.85 8.13
C LEU A 150 -3.02 10.45 7.60
N GLU A 151 -3.07 11.73 7.27
CA GLU A 151 -1.90 12.57 7.03
C GLU A 151 -1.71 13.52 8.19
N LEU A 152 -0.47 13.61 8.67
CA LEU A 152 -0.02 14.55 9.68
C LEU A 152 0.93 15.53 9.03
N PHE A 153 0.75 16.81 9.29
CA PHE A 153 1.57 17.88 8.76
C PHE A 153 2.39 18.52 9.90
N PRO A 154 3.58 17.95 10.24
CA PRO A 154 4.44 18.50 11.30
C PRO A 154 4.95 19.89 10.96
N SER A 155 5.04 20.24 9.68
CA SER A 155 5.42 21.56 9.20
C SER A 155 4.65 21.92 7.91
N ALA A 156 4.82 23.15 7.44
CA ALA A 156 4.23 23.60 6.18
C ALA A 156 4.75 22.81 4.96
N ARG A 157 5.94 22.20 5.06
CA ARG A 157 6.66 21.54 3.96
C ARG A 157 6.82 20.04 4.10
N THR A 158 6.39 19.46 5.22
CA THR A 158 6.56 18.01 5.47
C THR A 158 5.24 17.37 5.84
N PHE A 159 5.09 16.10 5.48
CA PHE A 159 3.98 15.28 5.92
C PHE A 159 4.46 13.89 6.35
N VAL A 160 3.68 13.25 7.22
CA VAL A 160 3.75 11.84 7.56
C VAL A 160 2.39 11.25 7.28
N ARG A 161 2.34 10.06 6.70
CA ARG A 161 1.09 9.42 6.28
C ARG A 161 1.04 7.97 6.70
N LEU A 162 -0.15 7.54 7.13
CA LEU A 162 -0.51 6.16 7.41
C LEU A 162 -1.73 5.78 6.59
N ASP A 163 -1.64 4.67 5.88
CA ASP A 163 -2.68 4.14 5.01
C ASP A 163 -3.08 2.73 5.44
N ILE A 164 -4.37 2.45 5.37
CA ILE A 164 -4.93 1.10 5.42
C ILE A 164 -5.89 0.93 4.25
N GLY A 165 -5.97 -0.28 3.71
CA GLY A 165 -6.85 -0.54 2.58
C GLY A 165 -6.99 -2.01 2.24
N ASP A 166 -7.87 -2.25 1.28
CA ASP A 166 -8.09 -3.53 0.62
C ASP A 166 -7.55 -3.44 -0.81
N ARG A 167 -6.48 -4.20 -1.06
CA ARG A 167 -5.93 -4.36 -2.40
C ARG A 167 -6.60 -5.54 -3.08
N VAL A 168 -7.39 -5.25 -4.10
CA VAL A 168 -8.10 -6.25 -4.89
C VAL A 168 -7.28 -6.58 -6.14
N LEU A 169 -6.84 -7.83 -6.27
CA LEU A 169 -6.12 -8.36 -7.43
C LEU A 169 -7.04 -9.22 -8.27
N LYS A 170 -7.03 -9.02 -9.59
CA LYS A 170 -7.76 -9.87 -10.52
C LYS A 170 -6.83 -10.94 -11.10
N TYR A 171 -7.03 -12.18 -10.66
CA TYR A 171 -6.32 -13.35 -11.17
C TYR A 171 -7.01 -13.94 -12.41
N PRO A 172 -6.25 -14.58 -13.31
CA PRO A 172 -6.81 -15.25 -14.49
C PRO A 172 -7.63 -16.47 -14.08
N GLY A 173 -8.59 -16.86 -14.93
CA GLY A 173 -9.33 -18.11 -14.81
C GLY A 173 -8.59 -19.32 -15.39
N THR A 174 -9.24 -20.48 -15.29
CA THR A 174 -8.75 -21.80 -15.67
C THR A 174 -7.48 -22.16 -14.90
N VAL A 175 -7.56 -22.04 -13.56
CA VAL A 175 -6.47 -22.37 -12.63
C VAL A 175 -6.97 -23.15 -11.43
N LEU A 176 -6.09 -23.92 -10.81
CA LEU A 176 -6.25 -24.38 -9.45
C LEU A 176 -5.68 -23.31 -8.52
N ASP A 177 -6.55 -22.69 -7.72
CA ASP A 177 -6.11 -21.66 -6.78
C ASP A 177 -5.32 -22.26 -5.60
N ASN A 178 -4.69 -21.40 -4.79
CA ASN A 178 -3.88 -21.89 -3.65
C ASN A 178 -4.72 -22.51 -2.52
N LYS A 179 -6.04 -22.37 -2.57
CA LYS A 179 -6.99 -23.01 -1.64
C LYS A 179 -7.50 -24.36 -2.15
N GLY A 180 -6.97 -24.84 -3.28
CA GLY A 180 -7.36 -26.11 -3.88
C GLY A 180 -8.68 -26.08 -4.65
N VAL A 181 -9.19 -24.88 -4.98
CA VAL A 181 -10.43 -24.70 -5.73
C VAL A 181 -10.13 -24.48 -7.20
N VAL A 182 -10.81 -25.22 -8.07
CA VAL A 182 -10.75 -24.99 -9.52
C VAL A 182 -11.54 -23.75 -9.86
N ARG A 183 -10.85 -22.74 -10.43
CA ARG A 183 -11.45 -21.51 -10.95
C ARG A 183 -11.51 -21.58 -12.47
N SER A 184 -12.69 -21.74 -13.04
CA SER A 184 -12.89 -21.71 -14.49
C SER A 184 -12.72 -20.29 -15.06
N ASP A 185 -13.16 -19.28 -14.31
CA ASP A 185 -13.17 -17.88 -14.71
C ASP A 185 -12.17 -17.04 -13.89
N ALA A 186 -11.89 -15.84 -14.39
CA ALA A 186 -11.09 -14.87 -13.65
C ALA A 186 -11.77 -14.52 -12.31
N PHE A 187 -11.00 -14.43 -11.26
CA PHE A 187 -11.52 -14.20 -9.92
C PHE A 187 -10.76 -13.06 -9.21
N LEU A 188 -11.39 -12.49 -8.20
CA LEU A 188 -10.83 -11.43 -7.37
C LEU A 188 -10.27 -12.02 -6.07
N SER A 189 -9.14 -11.50 -5.65
CA SER A 189 -8.52 -11.75 -4.35
C SER A 189 -8.38 -10.45 -3.59
N HIS A 190 -8.69 -10.48 -2.33
CA HIS A 190 -8.63 -9.35 -1.41
C HIS A 190 -7.40 -9.48 -0.53
N ASP A 191 -6.53 -8.49 -0.56
CA ASP A 191 -5.31 -8.45 0.22
C ASP A 191 -5.35 -7.25 1.17
N PHE A 192 -5.19 -7.48 2.46
CA PHE A 192 -5.09 -6.37 3.41
C PHE A 192 -3.78 -5.62 3.17
N ARG A 193 -3.88 -4.30 2.97
CA ARG A 193 -2.74 -3.42 2.72
C ARG A 193 -2.58 -2.40 3.85
N PHE A 194 -1.34 -2.23 4.29
CA PHE A 194 -0.90 -1.17 5.18
C PHE A 194 0.28 -0.45 4.56
N ALA A 195 0.33 0.88 4.68
CA ALA A 195 1.49 1.66 4.27
C ALA A 195 1.76 2.81 5.25
N ALA A 196 3.04 3.10 5.43
CA ALA A 196 3.52 4.24 6.22
C ALA A 196 4.56 5.01 5.41
N GLY A 197 4.45 6.32 5.35
CA GLY A 197 5.32 7.14 4.54
C GLY A 197 5.52 8.54 5.08
N ALA A 198 6.49 9.23 4.50
CA ALA A 198 6.77 10.62 4.77
C ALA A 198 7.26 11.33 3.50
N GLY A 199 7.13 12.64 3.44
CA GLY A 199 7.52 13.38 2.27
C GLY A 199 7.51 14.88 2.43
N LEU A 200 7.68 15.55 1.30
CA LEU A 200 7.73 17.00 1.15
C LEU A 200 6.52 17.51 0.38
N ARG A 201 6.14 18.74 0.69
CA ARG A 201 5.07 19.51 0.06
C ARG A 201 5.63 20.78 -0.57
N PHE A 202 5.18 21.12 -1.74
CA PHE A 202 5.63 22.30 -2.48
C PHE A 202 4.56 22.85 -3.46
#